data_26611d16c3060f237fc51a9c8469470f
#
_entry.id   26611d16c3060f237fc51a9c8469470f
#
_cell.length_a   1.000
_cell.length_b   1.000
_cell.length_c   1.000
_cell.angle_alpha   90.00
_cell.angle_beta   90.00
_cell.angle_gamma   90.00
#
_symmetry.space_group_name_H-M   'P 1'
#
loop_
_entity.id
_entity.type
_entity.pdbx_description
1 polymer ?
#
loop_
_entity_poly.entity_id
_entity_poly.type
_entity_poly.pdbx_seq_one_letter_code
_entity_poly.pdbx_strand_id
1 'polypeptide(L)'
;LSINLRAGYGQSSVTYPFWPGYDFDTFSALVVRNGGQDWDSARIRDSFTSALVEGMNVDNSATRPVVVYINGVYNGLYDLNEDQNGEFLETHYGVDGDTVEFIRRNQTPIKGGSKDIKRVRQFAESKDLGDDAVFAEFTQWVDVDYFTDYFIAQTYICNSDMFNQKYWRTTDYSLKWRPVFFDLDFAFKTAQRDIIGQYFNPKGVPSFDKSLTYFEIYIGLKKNAAWREHCVERYVEVVETYFNAPRATALFDQMVAAIRPEMPRQIARWGKPGSMSEWENSVQQMRSFIEQRPQYALENMRKYFGVSEEKLNELIAKYKQ
;
A
#
# COMPACT_ATOMS: atom_id res chain seq x y z
N LEU A 1 3.31 -9.52 -16.13
CA LEU A 1 3.31 -10.96 -16.40
C LEU A 1 3.05 -11.70 -15.09
N SER A 2 2.16 -12.71 -15.10
CA SER A 2 2.02 -13.65 -13.98
C SER A 2 2.75 -14.95 -14.35
N ILE A 3 3.55 -15.43 -13.42
CA ILE A 3 4.24 -16.72 -13.51
C ILE A 3 3.50 -17.65 -12.57
N ASN A 4 2.81 -18.65 -13.13
CA ASN A 4 2.11 -19.66 -12.35
C ASN A 4 2.75 -21.02 -12.63
N LEU A 5 3.32 -21.61 -11.60
CA LEU A 5 3.95 -22.92 -11.68
C LEU A 5 2.88 -24.01 -11.46
N ARG A 6 2.87 -25.01 -12.34
CA ARG A 6 1.87 -26.09 -12.26
C ARG A 6 2.53 -27.42 -12.60
N ALA A 7 2.25 -28.45 -11.83
CA ALA A 7 2.79 -29.81 -12.02
C ALA A 7 2.61 -30.34 -13.45
N GLY A 8 1.53 -29.95 -14.15
CA GLY A 8 1.31 -30.34 -15.54
C GLY A 8 2.30 -29.76 -16.57
N TYR A 9 3.08 -28.74 -16.17
CA TYR A 9 4.14 -28.12 -16.98
C TYR A 9 5.54 -28.35 -16.41
N GLY A 10 5.69 -29.18 -15.38
CA GLY A 10 6.95 -29.47 -14.72
C GLY A 10 6.85 -29.33 -13.20
N GLN A 11 7.51 -28.34 -12.63
CA GLN A 11 7.46 -28.10 -11.19
C GLN A 11 6.23 -27.25 -10.82
N SER A 12 5.60 -27.55 -9.66
CA SER A 12 4.48 -26.79 -9.12
C SER A 12 4.90 -25.60 -8.27
N SER A 13 6.19 -25.51 -7.94
CA SER A 13 6.78 -24.42 -7.16
C SER A 13 8.25 -24.22 -7.52
N VAL A 14 8.79 -23.07 -7.17
CA VAL A 14 10.21 -22.75 -7.19
C VAL A 14 10.67 -22.43 -5.79
N THR A 15 11.80 -23.02 -5.38
CA THR A 15 12.46 -22.71 -4.10
C THR A 15 13.70 -21.88 -4.38
N TYR A 16 13.65 -20.61 -4.01
CA TYR A 16 14.74 -19.66 -4.16
C TYR A 16 14.51 -18.44 -3.26
N PRO A 17 15.53 -17.95 -2.52
CA PRO A 17 15.41 -16.76 -1.65
C PRO A 17 15.37 -15.48 -2.49
N PHE A 18 14.25 -15.23 -3.18
CA PHE A 18 14.08 -14.05 -4.02
C PHE A 18 14.22 -12.74 -3.21
N TRP A 19 13.80 -12.77 -1.96
CA TRP A 19 13.86 -11.59 -1.06
C TRP A 19 14.63 -11.95 0.20
N PRO A 20 15.92 -11.56 0.28
CA PRO A 20 16.73 -11.78 1.47
C PRO A 20 16.11 -11.13 2.71
N GLY A 21 16.03 -11.86 3.81
CA GLY A 21 15.42 -11.38 5.07
C GLY A 21 14.00 -11.91 5.33
N TYR A 22 13.39 -12.61 4.36
CA TYR A 22 12.14 -13.34 4.59
C TYR A 22 12.44 -14.79 4.99
N ASP A 23 11.61 -15.37 5.87
CA ASP A 23 11.76 -16.73 6.38
C ASP A 23 11.24 -17.81 5.43
N PHE A 24 10.77 -17.40 4.24
CA PHE A 24 10.22 -18.28 3.23
C PHE A 24 10.90 -18.06 1.87
N ASP A 25 11.02 -19.13 1.10
CA ASP A 25 11.72 -19.16 -0.18
C ASP A 25 11.03 -19.99 -1.27
N THR A 26 9.83 -20.50 -1.01
CA THR A 26 9.13 -21.39 -1.93
C THR A 26 7.83 -20.76 -2.41
N PHE A 27 7.64 -20.70 -3.74
CA PHE A 27 6.54 -19.97 -4.40
C PHE A 27 5.93 -20.79 -5.53
N SER A 28 4.60 -20.85 -5.61
CA SER A 28 3.85 -21.41 -6.73
C SER A 28 3.47 -20.35 -7.77
N ALA A 29 3.44 -19.09 -7.37
CA ALA A 29 3.09 -17.96 -8.23
C ALA A 29 3.96 -16.74 -7.92
N LEU A 30 4.33 -16.02 -8.97
CA LEU A 30 5.08 -14.76 -8.92
C LEU A 30 4.49 -13.77 -9.92
N VAL A 31 4.60 -12.48 -9.63
CA VAL A 31 4.20 -11.41 -10.55
C VAL A 31 5.42 -10.63 -11.02
N VAL A 32 5.57 -10.50 -12.33
CA VAL A 32 6.60 -9.66 -12.96
C VAL A 32 5.92 -8.41 -13.49
N ARG A 33 6.05 -7.30 -12.76
CA ARG A 33 5.37 -6.03 -13.03
C ARG A 33 6.28 -5.08 -13.81
N ASN A 34 5.76 -4.42 -14.82
CA ASN A 34 6.53 -3.50 -15.67
C ASN A 34 6.63 -2.06 -15.10
N GLY A 35 6.16 -1.81 -13.87
CA GLY A 35 6.12 -0.48 -13.26
C GLY A 35 4.78 0.25 -13.40
N GLY A 36 3.79 -0.37 -14.05
CA GLY A 36 2.44 0.21 -14.19
C GLY A 36 2.45 1.58 -14.86
N GLN A 37 1.80 2.57 -14.24
CA GLN A 37 1.75 3.95 -14.73
C GLN A 37 3.06 4.73 -14.50
N ASP A 38 3.99 4.16 -13.76
CA ASP A 38 5.33 4.73 -13.53
C ASP A 38 6.39 4.22 -14.52
N TRP A 39 6.02 3.36 -15.46
CA TRP A 39 6.97 2.67 -16.33
C TRP A 39 7.77 3.59 -17.27
N ASP A 40 7.23 4.74 -17.63
CA ASP A 40 7.85 5.77 -18.46
C ASP A 40 8.30 7.00 -17.64
N SER A 41 8.36 6.87 -16.32
CA SER A 41 8.72 7.91 -15.37
C SER A 41 9.87 7.45 -14.45
N ALA A 42 9.69 7.46 -13.13
CA ALA A 42 10.75 7.08 -12.18
C ALA A 42 11.01 5.57 -12.10
N ARG A 43 10.03 4.73 -12.44
CA ARG A 43 10.11 3.26 -12.46
C ARG A 43 10.25 2.59 -11.10
N ILE A 44 9.96 3.31 -10.02
CA ILE A 44 10.29 2.87 -8.66
C ILE A 44 9.18 3.15 -7.64
N ARG A 45 8.09 3.86 -8.03
CA ARG A 45 7.06 4.30 -7.07
C ARG A 45 6.45 3.15 -6.30
N ASP A 46 6.03 2.10 -6.98
CA ASP A 46 5.37 0.94 -6.37
C ASP A 46 6.33 0.20 -5.44
N SER A 47 7.50 -0.18 -5.93
CA SER A 47 8.51 -0.90 -5.16
C SER A 47 9.09 -0.07 -4.01
N PHE A 48 9.32 1.22 -4.20
CA PHE A 48 9.75 2.12 -3.13
C PHE A 48 8.70 2.24 -2.03
N THR A 49 7.43 2.37 -2.40
CA THR A 49 6.35 2.45 -1.41
C THR A 49 6.26 1.19 -0.58
N SER A 50 6.34 0.01 -1.22
CA SER A 50 6.35 -1.28 -0.52
C SER A 50 7.50 -1.35 0.50
N ALA A 51 8.71 -0.95 0.12
CA ALA A 51 9.86 -0.92 1.03
C ALA A 51 9.73 0.15 2.13
N LEU A 52 9.08 1.29 1.84
CA LEU A 52 8.91 2.39 2.78
C LEU A 52 8.01 2.04 3.96
N VAL A 53 6.96 1.23 3.72
CA VAL A 53 5.97 0.82 4.73
C VAL A 53 6.35 -0.46 5.48
N GLU A 54 7.50 -1.04 5.19
CA GLU A 54 7.96 -2.25 5.87
C GLU A 54 8.03 -2.04 7.40
N GLY A 55 7.39 -2.93 8.15
CA GLY A 55 7.24 -2.85 9.60
C GLY A 55 6.00 -2.08 10.10
N MET A 56 5.20 -1.49 9.21
CA MET A 56 3.86 -0.97 9.53
C MET A 56 2.82 -2.09 9.52
N ASN A 57 1.63 -1.82 10.10
CA ASN A 57 0.48 -2.73 10.00
C ASN A 57 -0.18 -2.61 8.62
N VAL A 58 0.53 -3.02 7.57
CA VAL A 58 0.03 -3.06 6.20
C VAL A 58 0.50 -4.33 5.51
N ASP A 59 -0.42 -5.02 4.86
CA ASP A 59 -0.09 -6.18 4.03
C ASP A 59 0.39 -5.71 2.67
N ASN A 60 1.66 -5.88 2.38
CA ASN A 60 2.26 -5.52 1.10
C ASN A 60 3.13 -6.67 0.57
N SER A 61 3.29 -6.75 -0.74
CA SER A 61 4.15 -7.75 -1.37
C SER A 61 5.62 -7.38 -1.24
N ALA A 62 6.46 -8.38 -1.00
CA ALA A 62 7.89 -8.26 -1.24
C ALA A 62 8.13 -7.95 -2.73
N THR A 63 9.10 -7.10 -3.01
CA THR A 63 9.42 -6.65 -4.37
C THR A 63 10.93 -6.50 -4.56
N ARG A 64 11.40 -6.78 -5.78
CA ARG A 64 12.78 -6.49 -6.18
C ARG A 64 12.87 -6.23 -7.68
N PRO A 65 13.80 -5.36 -8.14
CA PRO A 65 14.03 -5.16 -9.55
C PRO A 65 14.69 -6.39 -10.18
N VAL A 66 14.24 -6.75 -11.38
CA VAL A 66 14.78 -7.86 -12.19
C VAL A 66 14.85 -7.47 -13.66
N VAL A 67 15.77 -8.09 -14.38
CA VAL A 67 15.86 -7.99 -15.84
C VAL A 67 15.15 -9.19 -16.46
N VAL A 68 14.25 -8.94 -17.39
CA VAL A 68 13.47 -9.96 -18.06
C VAL A 68 13.99 -10.21 -19.47
N TYR A 69 14.17 -11.50 -19.80
CA TYR A 69 14.44 -11.98 -21.14
C TYR A 69 13.29 -12.89 -21.60
N ILE A 70 12.80 -12.68 -22.80
CA ILE A 70 11.79 -13.56 -23.43
C ILE A 70 12.42 -14.21 -24.66
N ASN A 71 12.49 -15.54 -24.67
CA ASN A 71 13.17 -16.32 -25.70
C ASN A 71 14.61 -15.87 -25.98
N GLY A 72 15.34 -15.53 -24.91
CA GLY A 72 16.73 -15.04 -25.02
C GLY A 72 16.87 -13.58 -25.43
N VAL A 73 15.77 -12.89 -25.74
CA VAL A 73 15.78 -11.48 -26.11
C VAL A 73 15.50 -10.62 -24.89
N TYR A 74 16.31 -9.60 -24.66
CA TYR A 74 16.12 -8.63 -23.59
C TYR A 74 14.75 -7.94 -23.72
N ASN A 75 13.96 -8.00 -22.66
CA ASN A 75 12.63 -7.41 -22.64
C ASN A 75 12.50 -6.22 -21.69
N GLY A 76 13.48 -5.96 -20.85
CA GLY A 76 13.51 -4.75 -20.02
C GLY A 76 13.65 -5.00 -18.53
N LEU A 77 13.58 -3.90 -17.79
CA LEU A 77 13.57 -3.85 -16.33
C LEU A 77 12.14 -4.02 -15.83
N TYR A 78 11.96 -4.90 -14.86
CA TYR A 78 10.67 -5.21 -14.22
C TYR A 78 10.86 -5.29 -12.70
N ASP A 79 9.76 -5.33 -11.95
CA ASP A 79 9.74 -5.68 -10.54
C ASP A 79 9.20 -7.10 -10.39
N LEU A 80 9.94 -7.96 -9.71
CA LEU A 80 9.48 -9.28 -9.29
C LEU A 80 8.78 -9.12 -7.94
N ASN A 81 7.51 -9.46 -7.90
CA ASN A 81 6.65 -9.33 -6.73
C ASN A 81 6.06 -10.69 -6.36
N GLU A 82 5.75 -10.87 -5.09
CA GLU A 82 4.84 -11.93 -4.68
C GLU A 82 3.46 -11.72 -5.32
N ASP A 83 2.78 -12.81 -5.63
CA ASP A 83 1.38 -12.75 -6.03
C ASP A 83 0.48 -12.70 -4.79
N GLN A 84 -0.28 -11.62 -4.63
CA GLN A 84 -1.21 -11.42 -3.52
C GLN A 84 -2.45 -12.32 -3.70
N ASN A 85 -2.34 -13.56 -3.29
CA ASN A 85 -3.33 -14.62 -3.36
C ASN A 85 -3.42 -15.39 -2.02
N GLY A 86 -4.04 -16.58 -2.01
CA GLY A 86 -4.11 -17.43 -0.81
C GLY A 86 -2.74 -17.85 -0.28
N GLU A 87 -1.80 -18.20 -1.17
CA GLU A 87 -0.44 -18.61 -0.80
C GLU A 87 0.34 -17.48 -0.11
N PHE A 88 0.16 -16.22 -0.55
CA PHE A 88 0.71 -15.05 0.14
C PHE A 88 0.26 -15.00 1.61
N LEU A 89 -1.02 -15.29 1.87
CA LEU A 89 -1.55 -15.30 3.22
C LEU A 89 -1.05 -16.50 4.04
N GLU A 90 -0.91 -17.67 3.41
CA GLU A 90 -0.30 -18.85 4.05
C GLU A 90 1.13 -18.55 4.49
N THR A 91 1.90 -17.95 3.60
CA THR A 91 3.33 -17.68 3.80
C THR A 91 3.57 -16.63 4.89
N HIS A 92 2.83 -15.51 4.85
CA HIS A 92 3.02 -14.41 5.78
C HIS A 92 2.37 -14.61 7.14
N TYR A 93 1.28 -15.39 7.22
CA TYR A 93 0.46 -15.51 8.43
C TYR A 93 0.29 -16.94 8.95
N GLY A 94 0.79 -17.94 8.24
CA GLY A 94 0.63 -19.33 8.62
C GLY A 94 -0.82 -19.82 8.63
N VAL A 95 -1.71 -19.14 7.89
CA VAL A 95 -3.13 -19.50 7.77
C VAL A 95 -3.34 -20.43 6.60
N ASP A 96 -4.40 -21.24 6.65
CA ASP A 96 -4.83 -22.03 5.49
C ASP A 96 -5.51 -21.12 4.47
N GLY A 97 -4.89 -20.95 3.29
CA GLY A 97 -5.41 -20.10 2.22
C GLY A 97 -6.76 -20.52 1.66
N ASP A 98 -7.23 -21.75 1.96
CA ASP A 98 -8.58 -22.21 1.62
C ASP A 98 -9.63 -21.70 2.63
N THR A 99 -9.20 -21.24 3.79
CA THR A 99 -10.08 -20.74 4.87
C THR A 99 -10.16 -19.21 4.93
N VAL A 100 -9.77 -18.53 3.85
CA VAL A 100 -9.81 -17.06 3.79
C VAL A 100 -10.93 -16.53 2.89
N GLU A 101 -11.41 -15.34 3.21
CA GLU A 101 -12.13 -14.48 2.28
C GLU A 101 -11.18 -13.38 1.82
N PHE A 102 -10.92 -13.33 0.52
CA PHE A 102 -10.07 -12.32 -0.11
C PHE A 102 -10.84 -11.68 -1.25
N ILE A 103 -11.01 -10.38 -1.19
CA ILE A 103 -11.81 -9.61 -2.14
C ILE A 103 -11.04 -8.41 -2.66
N ARG A 104 -11.36 -8.00 -3.86
CA ARG A 104 -10.91 -6.73 -4.43
C ARG A 104 -12.12 -5.84 -4.72
N ARG A 105 -11.84 -4.62 -5.13
CA ARG A 105 -12.82 -3.59 -5.52
C ARG A 105 -14.11 -4.19 -6.10
N ASN A 106 -15.23 -3.50 -5.95
CA ASN A 106 -16.57 -3.97 -6.32
C ASN A 106 -17.03 -5.24 -5.58
N GLN A 107 -16.39 -5.54 -4.44
CA GLN A 107 -16.71 -6.72 -3.64
C GLN A 107 -16.61 -8.03 -4.47
N THR A 108 -15.71 -8.03 -5.49
CA THR A 108 -15.44 -9.21 -6.30
C THR A 108 -14.52 -10.14 -5.54
N PRO A 109 -14.94 -11.37 -5.22
CA PRO A 109 -14.08 -12.33 -4.56
C PRO A 109 -12.88 -12.71 -5.43
N ILE A 110 -11.69 -12.69 -4.83
CA ILE A 110 -10.49 -13.38 -5.34
C ILE A 110 -10.52 -14.81 -4.80
N LYS A 111 -10.89 -14.97 -3.51
CA LYS A 111 -11.06 -16.24 -2.80
C LYS A 111 -12.27 -16.13 -1.85
N GLY A 112 -12.96 -17.22 -1.62
CA GLY A 112 -14.12 -17.24 -0.71
C GLY A 112 -15.30 -16.40 -1.20
N GLY A 113 -15.98 -15.73 -0.28
CA GLY A 113 -17.18 -14.93 -0.55
C GLY A 113 -17.03 -13.44 -0.22
N SER A 114 -18.05 -12.66 -0.54
CA SER A 114 -18.13 -11.23 -0.18
C SER A 114 -19.32 -10.89 0.73
N LYS A 115 -20.04 -11.91 1.21
CA LYS A 115 -21.25 -11.69 2.03
C LYS A 115 -20.93 -11.02 3.35
N ASP A 116 -19.81 -11.41 3.96
CA ASP A 116 -19.45 -10.92 5.28
C ASP A 116 -18.93 -9.49 5.25
N ILE A 117 -18.06 -9.12 4.33
CA ILE A 117 -17.61 -7.72 4.22
C ILE A 117 -18.77 -6.77 3.90
N LYS A 118 -19.79 -7.23 3.16
CA LYS A 118 -21.02 -6.46 2.92
C LYS A 118 -21.77 -6.20 4.22
N ARG A 119 -21.86 -7.21 5.09
CA ARG A 119 -22.45 -7.10 6.44
C ARG A 119 -21.69 -6.10 7.29
N VAL A 120 -20.35 -6.21 7.34
CA VAL A 120 -19.47 -5.30 8.11
C VAL A 120 -19.62 -3.86 7.63
N ARG A 121 -19.60 -3.65 6.32
CA ARG A 121 -19.82 -2.36 5.70
C ARG A 121 -21.20 -1.78 6.05
N GLN A 122 -22.27 -2.58 5.94
CA GLN A 122 -23.62 -2.16 6.29
C GLN A 122 -23.76 -1.82 7.77
N PHE A 123 -23.05 -2.53 8.65
CA PHE A 123 -22.98 -2.21 10.07
C PHE A 123 -22.38 -0.82 10.28
N ALA A 124 -21.23 -0.54 9.67
CA ALA A 124 -20.54 0.77 9.77
C ALA A 124 -21.41 1.93 9.21
N GLU A 125 -22.21 1.65 8.18
CA GLU A 125 -23.12 2.63 7.58
C GLU A 125 -24.34 2.93 8.48
N SER A 126 -24.94 1.88 9.07
CA SER A 126 -26.23 1.95 9.77
C SER A 126 -26.12 2.21 11.28
N LYS A 127 -24.95 1.93 11.88
CA LYS A 127 -24.72 2.09 13.33
C LYS A 127 -23.88 3.31 13.61
N ASP A 128 -24.03 3.82 14.83
CA ASP A 128 -23.19 4.92 15.29
C ASP A 128 -21.93 4.40 15.98
N LEU A 129 -20.83 4.33 15.21
CA LEU A 129 -19.52 3.95 15.73
C LEU A 129 -18.91 4.99 16.69
N GLY A 130 -19.56 6.14 16.91
CA GLY A 130 -19.23 7.07 17.98
C GLY A 130 -19.58 6.53 19.37
N ASP A 131 -20.51 5.58 19.46
CA ASP A 131 -20.81 4.84 20.68
C ASP A 131 -19.73 3.77 20.93
N ASP A 132 -19.12 3.77 22.12
CA ASP A 132 -18.00 2.89 22.44
C ASP A 132 -18.39 1.39 22.44
N ALA A 133 -19.62 1.04 22.82
CA ALA A 133 -20.08 -0.33 22.80
C ALA A 133 -20.28 -0.84 21.36
N VAL A 134 -20.84 0.01 20.49
CA VAL A 134 -20.99 -0.28 19.06
C VAL A 134 -19.61 -0.36 18.38
N PHE A 135 -18.71 0.51 18.76
CA PHE A 135 -17.32 0.48 18.26
C PHE A 135 -16.60 -0.80 18.68
N ALA A 136 -16.73 -1.21 19.94
CA ALA A 136 -16.15 -2.44 20.46
C ALA A 136 -16.69 -3.69 19.71
N GLU A 137 -17.99 -3.72 19.39
CA GLU A 137 -18.56 -4.77 18.54
C GLU A 137 -17.95 -4.78 17.14
N PHE A 138 -17.83 -3.60 16.51
CA PHE A 138 -17.24 -3.45 15.17
C PHE A 138 -15.80 -3.96 15.11
N THR A 139 -14.99 -3.68 16.14
CA THR A 139 -13.58 -4.12 16.23
C THR A 139 -13.40 -5.63 16.37
N GLN A 140 -14.47 -6.41 16.58
CA GLN A 140 -14.39 -7.87 16.52
C GLN A 140 -14.22 -8.36 15.07
N TRP A 141 -14.61 -7.57 14.08
CA TRP A 141 -14.59 -7.98 12.68
C TRP A 141 -13.53 -7.25 11.85
N VAL A 142 -13.10 -6.07 12.28
CA VAL A 142 -12.20 -5.17 11.56
C VAL A 142 -10.92 -4.96 12.35
N ASP A 143 -9.79 -5.13 11.70
CA ASP A 143 -8.49 -4.81 12.26
C ASP A 143 -8.23 -3.31 12.11
N VAL A 144 -8.56 -2.56 13.17
CA VAL A 144 -8.55 -1.10 13.15
C VAL A 144 -7.15 -0.54 12.96
N ASP A 145 -6.13 -1.20 13.48
CA ASP A 145 -4.74 -0.74 13.34
C ASP A 145 -4.27 -0.87 11.88
N TYR A 146 -4.62 -1.97 11.20
CA TYR A 146 -4.33 -2.14 9.77
C TYR A 146 -5.09 -1.13 8.90
N PHE A 147 -6.36 -0.84 9.21
CA PHE A 147 -7.09 0.21 8.51
C PHE A 147 -6.49 1.60 8.75
N THR A 148 -6.01 1.87 9.96
CA THR A 148 -5.38 3.14 10.32
C THR A 148 -4.05 3.32 9.59
N ASP A 149 -3.15 2.32 9.65
CA ASP A 149 -1.85 2.39 8.98
C ASP A 149 -1.99 2.46 7.45
N TYR A 150 -2.94 1.70 6.86
CA TYR A 150 -3.27 1.81 5.46
C TYR A 150 -3.72 3.22 5.06
N PHE A 151 -4.64 3.83 5.83
CA PHE A 151 -5.09 5.19 5.62
C PHE A 151 -3.94 6.19 5.69
N ILE A 152 -3.07 6.07 6.71
CA ILE A 152 -1.90 6.92 6.88
C ILE A 152 -0.96 6.80 5.69
N ALA A 153 -0.60 5.59 5.31
CA ALA A 153 0.31 5.34 4.19
C ALA A 153 -0.24 5.91 2.88
N GLN A 154 -1.49 5.61 2.53
CA GLN A 154 -2.13 6.09 1.29
C GLN A 154 -2.21 7.62 1.23
N THR A 155 -2.59 8.26 2.35
CA THR A 155 -2.70 9.72 2.41
C THR A 155 -1.35 10.39 2.43
N TYR A 156 -0.34 9.79 3.06
CA TYR A 156 1.03 10.30 3.03
C TYR A 156 1.62 10.30 1.62
N ILE A 157 1.58 9.17 0.92
CA ILE A 157 2.14 9.09 -0.44
C ILE A 157 1.30 9.81 -1.50
N CYS A 158 0.15 10.35 -1.13
CA CYS A 158 -0.80 11.02 -2.05
C CYS A 158 -1.18 10.14 -3.24
N ASN A 159 -1.47 8.85 -2.99
CA ASN A 159 -1.91 7.97 -4.05
C ASN A 159 -3.23 8.43 -4.65
N SER A 160 -3.23 8.80 -5.92
CA SER A 160 -4.44 9.28 -6.61
C SER A 160 -5.37 8.12 -7.04
N ASP A 161 -4.91 6.89 -7.03
CA ASP A 161 -5.69 5.66 -7.26
C ASP A 161 -5.95 4.89 -5.95
N MET A 162 -6.08 5.58 -4.83
CA MET A 162 -6.30 5.00 -3.50
C MET A 162 -7.59 4.17 -3.39
N PHE A 163 -8.45 4.20 -4.39
CA PHE A 163 -9.70 3.45 -4.41
C PHE A 163 -9.57 2.07 -5.04
N ASN A 164 -8.41 1.72 -5.58
CA ASN A 164 -8.09 0.38 -6.02
C ASN A 164 -7.68 -0.44 -4.79
N GLN A 165 -8.66 -1.11 -4.14
CA GLN A 165 -8.50 -1.72 -2.82
C GLN A 165 -8.71 -3.22 -2.85
N LYS A 166 -8.00 -3.93 -1.98
CA LYS A 166 -8.18 -5.34 -1.65
C LYS A 166 -8.34 -5.48 -0.14
N TYR A 167 -9.09 -6.48 0.29
CA TYR A 167 -9.32 -6.80 1.70
C TYR A 167 -9.36 -8.30 1.90
N TRP A 168 -8.94 -8.75 3.05
CA TRP A 168 -9.03 -10.15 3.41
C TRP A 168 -9.24 -10.37 4.91
N ARG A 169 -9.68 -11.57 5.27
CA ARG A 169 -9.77 -12.10 6.62
C ARG A 169 -9.71 -13.62 6.61
N THR A 170 -9.50 -14.25 7.78
CA THR A 170 -9.80 -15.67 7.97
C THR A 170 -11.30 -15.87 8.23
N THR A 171 -11.86 -17.00 7.79
CA THR A 171 -13.31 -17.26 7.95
C THR A 171 -13.76 -17.43 9.41
N ASP A 172 -12.83 -17.80 10.30
CA ASP A 172 -13.02 -17.92 11.75
C ASP A 172 -12.72 -16.64 12.53
N TYR A 173 -12.32 -15.57 11.87
CA TYR A 173 -11.89 -14.30 12.48
C TYR A 173 -10.67 -14.39 13.41
N SER A 174 -9.85 -15.43 13.34
CA SER A 174 -8.52 -15.42 13.97
C SER A 174 -7.68 -14.24 13.47
N LEU A 175 -7.85 -13.88 12.17
CA LEU A 175 -7.43 -12.61 11.59
C LEU A 175 -8.64 -11.89 11.01
N LYS A 176 -8.82 -10.63 11.44
CA LYS A 176 -9.97 -9.78 11.09
C LYS A 176 -9.80 -9.16 9.70
N TRP A 177 -10.85 -8.55 9.17
CA TRP A 177 -10.77 -7.79 7.93
C TRP A 177 -9.67 -6.74 7.98
N ARG A 178 -8.79 -6.77 6.99
CA ARG A 178 -7.70 -5.81 6.81
C ARG A 178 -7.46 -5.50 5.34
N PRO A 179 -7.00 -4.27 5.03
CA PRO A 179 -6.66 -3.88 3.67
C PRO A 179 -5.31 -4.41 3.25
N VAL A 180 -5.12 -4.60 1.93
CA VAL A 180 -3.86 -4.96 1.30
C VAL A 180 -3.31 -3.77 0.52
N PHE A 181 -2.03 -3.48 0.70
CA PHE A 181 -1.34 -2.36 0.09
C PHE A 181 -0.72 -2.78 -1.25
N PHE A 182 -1.19 -2.21 -2.34
CA PHE A 182 -0.75 -2.56 -3.69
C PHE A 182 -1.14 -1.46 -4.69
N ASP A 183 -0.56 -1.50 -5.90
CA ASP A 183 -0.87 -0.63 -7.02
C ASP A 183 -0.62 0.86 -6.72
N LEU A 184 0.64 1.19 -6.39
CA LEU A 184 1.04 2.46 -5.80
C LEU A 184 1.77 3.38 -6.80
N ASP A 185 1.67 3.08 -8.08
CA ASP A 185 2.36 3.75 -9.18
C ASP A 185 1.82 5.17 -9.49
N PHE A 186 0.66 5.52 -8.93
CA PHE A 186 0.08 6.87 -8.98
C PHE A 186 0.46 7.79 -7.80
N ALA A 187 1.37 7.34 -6.93
CA ALA A 187 1.84 8.08 -5.77
C ALA A 187 2.95 9.12 -6.08
N PHE A 188 3.35 9.90 -5.09
CA PHE A 188 4.51 10.82 -5.07
C PHE A 188 4.51 11.90 -6.16
N LYS A 189 3.35 12.46 -6.51
CA LYS A 189 3.26 13.49 -7.57
C LYS A 189 3.40 14.92 -7.03
N THR A 190 2.66 15.28 -5.97
CA THR A 190 2.60 16.65 -5.45
C THR A 190 2.63 16.63 -3.93
N ALA A 191 3.72 17.09 -3.33
CA ALA A 191 3.94 17.01 -1.89
C ALA A 191 2.91 17.81 -1.06
N GLN A 192 2.41 18.92 -1.60
CA GLN A 192 1.44 19.82 -0.94
C GLN A 192 0.02 19.28 -0.94
N ARG A 193 -0.28 18.32 -1.82
CA ARG A 193 -1.65 17.83 -2.03
C ARG A 193 -2.22 17.21 -0.75
N ASP A 194 -3.45 17.60 -0.41
CA ASP A 194 -4.26 16.99 0.63
C ASP A 194 -5.30 16.05 0.02
N ILE A 195 -5.28 14.77 0.43
CA ILE A 195 -6.27 13.78 0.05
C ILE A 195 -6.96 13.12 1.25
N ILE A 196 -6.66 13.58 2.48
CA ILE A 196 -7.22 13.02 3.72
C ILE A 196 -8.76 13.04 3.67
N GLY A 197 -9.33 14.19 3.31
CA GLY A 197 -10.78 14.36 3.24
C GLY A 197 -11.47 13.42 2.25
N GLN A 198 -10.76 12.89 1.26
CA GLN A 198 -11.36 12.00 0.25
C GLN A 198 -11.78 10.65 0.85
N TYR A 199 -11.12 10.16 1.90
CA TYR A 199 -11.49 8.94 2.62
C TYR A 199 -12.83 9.07 3.37
N PHE A 200 -13.22 10.28 3.71
CA PHE A 200 -14.41 10.57 4.52
C PHE A 200 -15.51 11.30 3.74
N ASN A 201 -15.31 11.56 2.45
CA ASN A 201 -16.27 12.26 1.61
C ASN A 201 -16.47 11.58 0.25
N PRO A 202 -17.38 10.60 0.16
CA PRO A 202 -17.66 9.89 -1.09
C PRO A 202 -18.28 10.79 -2.18
N LYS A 203 -18.77 11.98 -1.84
CA LYS A 203 -19.36 12.92 -2.84
C LYS A 203 -18.34 13.53 -3.79
N GLY A 204 -17.08 13.64 -3.31
CA GLY A 204 -15.97 14.18 -4.12
C GLY A 204 -15.33 13.16 -5.07
N VAL A 205 -15.77 11.90 -5.03
CA VAL A 205 -15.21 10.80 -5.82
C VAL A 205 -16.02 10.57 -7.08
N PRO A 206 -15.41 10.32 -8.25
CA PRO A 206 -16.12 9.94 -9.45
C PRO A 206 -17.10 8.79 -9.20
N SER A 207 -18.26 8.79 -9.85
CA SER A 207 -19.34 7.84 -9.56
C SER A 207 -18.95 6.38 -9.78
N PHE A 208 -18.04 6.11 -10.71
CA PHE A 208 -17.53 4.77 -10.97
C PHE A 208 -16.61 4.25 -9.83
N ASP A 209 -15.97 5.15 -9.07
CA ASP A 209 -15.09 4.76 -7.97
C ASP A 209 -15.84 4.51 -6.66
N LYS A 210 -17.07 5.04 -6.50
CA LYS A 210 -17.85 4.89 -5.26
C LYS A 210 -18.18 3.45 -4.89
N SER A 211 -18.35 2.59 -5.89
CA SER A 211 -18.59 1.16 -5.68
C SER A 211 -17.32 0.38 -5.35
N LEU A 212 -16.13 1.00 -5.49
CA LEU A 212 -14.84 0.36 -5.35
C LEU A 212 -14.29 0.41 -3.94
N THR A 213 -14.89 1.21 -3.05
CA THR A 213 -14.31 1.61 -1.77
C THR A 213 -15.19 1.22 -0.60
N TYR A 214 -14.56 1.16 0.55
CA TYR A 214 -15.21 0.94 1.84
C TYR A 214 -15.21 2.23 2.66
N PHE A 215 -15.72 3.30 2.06
CA PHE A 215 -15.88 4.60 2.73
C PHE A 215 -16.63 4.51 4.04
N GLU A 216 -17.65 3.66 4.09
CA GLU A 216 -18.50 3.48 5.26
C GLU A 216 -17.69 3.06 6.47
N ILE A 217 -16.66 2.21 6.28
CA ILE A 217 -15.73 1.83 7.35
C ILE A 217 -14.98 3.05 7.86
N TYR A 218 -14.32 3.82 6.98
CA TYR A 218 -13.55 5.00 7.38
C TYR A 218 -14.44 6.12 7.97
N ILE A 219 -15.61 6.36 7.39
CA ILE A 219 -16.60 7.31 7.90
C ILE A 219 -17.05 6.88 9.31
N GLY A 220 -17.27 5.59 9.50
CA GLY A 220 -17.62 5.01 10.80
C GLY A 220 -16.50 5.19 11.82
N LEU A 221 -15.27 4.78 11.50
CA LEU A 221 -14.09 4.94 12.36
C LEU A 221 -13.92 6.39 12.82
N LYS A 222 -14.07 7.34 11.90
CA LYS A 222 -13.94 8.79 12.21
C LYS A 222 -14.95 9.28 13.25
N LYS A 223 -16.12 8.65 13.40
CA LYS A 223 -17.11 9.04 14.44
C LYS A 223 -16.57 8.78 15.84
N ASN A 224 -15.77 7.74 16.05
CA ASN A 224 -15.22 7.38 17.35
C ASN A 224 -14.11 8.36 17.78
N ALA A 225 -14.22 8.90 18.99
CA ALA A 225 -13.25 9.89 19.49
C ALA A 225 -11.88 9.25 19.76
N ALA A 226 -11.86 8.08 20.40
CA ALA A 226 -10.62 7.39 20.72
C ALA A 226 -9.86 6.97 19.45
N TRP A 227 -10.59 6.53 18.39
CA TRP A 227 -9.94 6.26 17.11
C TRP A 227 -9.32 7.52 16.49
N ARG A 228 -9.99 8.67 16.55
CA ARG A 228 -9.41 9.92 16.02
C ARG A 228 -8.11 10.30 16.73
N GLU A 229 -8.10 10.21 18.07
CA GLU A 229 -6.91 10.48 18.87
C GLU A 229 -5.78 9.50 18.52
N HIS A 230 -6.07 8.21 18.48
CA HIS A 230 -5.13 7.18 18.07
C HIS A 230 -4.59 7.41 16.64
N CYS A 231 -5.48 7.71 15.68
CA CYS A 231 -5.09 7.97 14.30
C CYS A 231 -4.16 9.19 14.16
N VAL A 232 -4.43 10.27 14.90
CA VAL A 232 -3.58 11.47 14.91
C VAL A 232 -2.20 11.15 15.48
N GLU A 233 -2.15 10.48 16.62
CA GLU A 233 -0.89 10.11 17.26
C GLU A 233 -0.08 9.14 16.37
N ARG A 234 -0.74 8.09 15.84
CA ARG A 234 -0.10 7.13 14.93
C ARG A 234 0.37 7.79 13.63
N TYR A 235 -0.36 8.79 13.12
CA TYR A 235 0.06 9.55 11.95
C TYR A 235 1.40 10.26 12.18
N VAL A 236 1.54 10.94 13.34
CA VAL A 236 2.80 11.61 13.71
C VAL A 236 3.91 10.57 13.90
N GLU A 237 3.64 9.50 14.65
CA GLU A 237 4.61 8.41 14.85
C GLU A 237 5.13 7.88 13.52
N VAL A 238 4.23 7.51 12.60
CA VAL A 238 4.60 6.97 11.28
C VAL A 238 5.43 7.98 10.48
N VAL A 239 5.06 9.25 10.47
CA VAL A 239 5.81 10.28 9.74
C VAL A 239 7.20 10.47 10.33
N GLU A 240 7.36 10.47 11.64
CA GLU A 240 8.66 10.71 12.29
C GLU A 240 9.57 9.46 12.28
N THR A 241 9.00 8.25 12.20
CA THR A 241 9.77 7.00 12.25
C THR A 241 9.96 6.35 10.89
N TYR A 242 8.86 6.08 10.17
CA TYR A 242 8.90 5.37 8.88
C TYR A 242 9.14 6.30 7.69
N PHE A 243 8.52 7.49 7.71
CA PHE A 243 8.44 8.40 6.58
C PHE A 243 9.29 9.66 6.75
N ASN A 244 10.15 9.73 7.79
CA ASN A 244 11.04 10.87 7.95
C ASN A 244 11.96 11.01 6.71
N ALA A 245 12.23 12.26 6.34
CA ALA A 245 12.96 12.54 5.10
C ALA A 245 14.36 11.89 5.04
N PRO A 246 15.19 11.87 6.10
CA PRO A 246 16.49 11.20 6.06
C PRO A 246 16.39 9.71 5.72
N ARG A 247 15.54 8.94 6.42
CA ARG A 247 15.35 7.50 6.18
C ARG A 247 14.78 7.24 4.79
N ALA A 248 13.71 7.94 4.44
CA ALA A 248 13.02 7.76 3.17
C ALA A 248 13.92 8.11 1.97
N THR A 249 14.73 9.19 2.09
CA THR A 249 15.67 9.59 1.05
C THR A 249 16.80 8.58 0.91
N ALA A 250 17.37 8.09 2.01
CA ALA A 250 18.44 7.08 1.95
C ALA A 250 17.96 5.78 1.28
N LEU A 251 16.77 5.30 1.63
CA LEU A 251 16.15 4.14 1.00
C LEU A 251 15.89 4.39 -0.50
N PHE A 252 15.34 5.55 -0.84
CA PHE A 252 15.08 5.93 -2.23
C PHE A 252 16.35 5.96 -3.07
N ASP A 253 17.41 6.59 -2.57
CA ASP A 253 18.70 6.69 -3.27
C ASP A 253 19.33 5.32 -3.49
N GLN A 254 19.26 4.44 -2.50
CA GLN A 254 19.73 3.05 -2.63
C GLN A 254 18.98 2.32 -3.75
N MET A 255 17.67 2.41 -3.80
CA MET A 255 16.85 1.74 -4.80
C MET A 255 17.06 2.33 -6.20
N VAL A 256 17.17 3.65 -6.32
CA VAL A 256 17.53 4.33 -7.59
C VAL A 256 18.89 3.87 -8.08
N ALA A 257 19.89 3.80 -7.19
CA ALA A 257 21.23 3.34 -7.55
C ALA A 257 21.23 1.89 -8.07
N ALA A 258 20.36 1.03 -7.55
CA ALA A 258 20.24 -0.37 -7.98
C ALA A 258 19.73 -0.51 -9.43
N ILE A 259 18.81 0.35 -9.87
CA ILE A 259 18.24 0.27 -11.22
C ILE A 259 18.96 1.17 -12.25
N ARG A 260 19.67 2.19 -11.81
CA ARG A 260 20.37 3.17 -12.68
C ARG A 260 21.22 2.53 -13.78
N PRO A 261 22.05 1.52 -13.51
CA PRO A 261 22.90 0.90 -14.55
C PRO A 261 22.12 0.27 -15.69
N GLU A 262 20.86 -0.18 -15.44
CA GLU A 262 20.02 -0.85 -16.41
C GLU A 262 19.16 0.13 -17.24
N MET A 263 18.98 1.37 -16.78
CA MET A 263 18.11 2.35 -17.43
C MET A 263 18.51 2.69 -18.88
N PRO A 264 19.81 2.84 -19.25
CA PRO A 264 20.18 3.07 -20.66
C PRO A 264 19.67 1.95 -21.58
N ARG A 265 19.73 0.69 -21.12
CA ARG A 265 19.29 -0.47 -21.87
C ARG A 265 17.76 -0.57 -21.95
N GLN A 266 17.06 -0.23 -20.86
CA GLN A 266 15.62 -0.10 -20.81
C GLN A 266 15.12 0.94 -21.82
N ILE A 267 15.75 2.12 -21.85
CA ILE A 267 15.43 3.20 -22.77
C ILE A 267 15.70 2.79 -24.23
N ALA A 268 16.84 2.17 -24.49
CA ALA A 268 17.16 1.68 -25.83
C ALA A 268 16.15 0.64 -26.35
N ARG A 269 15.60 -0.19 -25.44
CA ARG A 269 14.61 -1.21 -25.78
C ARG A 269 13.22 -0.65 -26.09
N TRP A 270 12.76 0.33 -25.28
CA TRP A 270 11.38 0.76 -25.28
C TRP A 270 11.16 2.23 -25.69
N GLY A 271 12.22 3.04 -25.77
CA GLY A 271 12.12 4.49 -25.96
C GLY A 271 11.39 5.20 -24.80
N LYS A 272 11.34 4.56 -23.63
CA LYS A 272 10.63 5.06 -22.44
C LYS A 272 11.39 4.74 -21.14
N PRO A 273 11.54 5.77 -20.24
CA PRO A 273 11.38 7.20 -20.55
C PRO A 273 12.18 7.59 -21.80
N GLY A 274 11.92 8.74 -22.42
CA GLY A 274 12.51 9.10 -23.73
C GLY A 274 14.02 9.32 -23.70
N SER A 275 14.61 9.56 -22.52
CA SER A 275 16.07 9.72 -22.32
C SER A 275 16.45 9.49 -20.84
N MET A 276 17.75 9.34 -20.60
CA MET A 276 18.30 9.34 -19.25
C MET A 276 17.97 10.64 -18.50
N SER A 277 18.01 11.78 -19.18
CA SER A 277 17.68 13.08 -18.57
C SER A 277 16.22 13.14 -18.13
N GLU A 278 15.28 12.60 -18.90
CA GLU A 278 13.85 12.52 -18.50
C GLU A 278 13.66 11.61 -17.28
N TRP A 279 14.35 10.49 -17.25
CA TRP A 279 14.34 9.60 -16.10
C TRP A 279 14.90 10.28 -14.84
N GLU A 280 16.07 10.92 -14.94
CA GLU A 280 16.69 11.67 -13.84
C GLU A 280 15.79 12.80 -13.32
N ASN A 281 15.10 13.50 -14.21
CA ASN A 281 14.12 14.53 -13.82
C ASN A 281 12.95 13.92 -13.03
N SER A 282 12.46 12.76 -13.43
CA SER A 282 11.39 12.05 -12.72
C SER A 282 11.85 11.56 -11.35
N VAL A 283 13.08 11.05 -11.25
CA VAL A 283 13.72 10.67 -9.99
C VAL A 283 13.86 11.90 -9.07
N GLN A 284 14.35 13.03 -9.60
CA GLN A 284 14.48 14.26 -8.82
C GLN A 284 13.15 14.83 -8.33
N GLN A 285 12.09 14.73 -9.13
CA GLN A 285 10.74 15.14 -8.72
C GLN A 285 10.25 14.28 -7.54
N MET A 286 10.46 12.96 -7.61
CA MET A 286 10.08 12.06 -6.55
C MET A 286 10.91 12.30 -5.28
N ARG A 287 12.23 12.53 -5.42
CA ARG A 287 13.11 12.91 -4.32
C ARG A 287 12.61 14.20 -3.62
N SER A 288 12.29 15.22 -4.40
CA SER A 288 11.76 16.49 -3.89
C SER A 288 10.44 16.32 -3.13
N PHE A 289 9.58 15.40 -3.60
CA PHE A 289 8.39 15.03 -2.86
C PHE A 289 8.75 14.43 -1.49
N ILE A 290 9.65 13.45 -1.44
CA ILE A 290 10.06 12.75 -0.22
C ILE A 290 10.60 13.74 0.81
N GLU A 291 11.44 14.69 0.39
CA GLU A 291 12.05 15.70 1.26
C GLU A 291 11.02 16.67 1.84
N GLN A 292 10.00 17.05 1.09
CA GLN A 292 9.02 18.06 1.48
C GLN A 292 7.79 17.46 2.17
N ARG A 293 7.42 16.21 1.86
CA ARG A 293 6.15 15.63 2.25
C ARG A 293 5.88 15.57 3.75
N PRO A 294 6.85 15.24 4.63
CA PRO A 294 6.59 15.15 6.06
C PRO A 294 5.89 16.39 6.62
N GLN A 295 6.38 17.58 6.31
CA GLN A 295 5.80 18.83 6.76
C GLN A 295 4.35 19.01 6.28
N TYR A 296 4.09 18.79 4.98
CA TYR A 296 2.74 18.96 4.43
C TYR A 296 1.77 17.91 4.93
N ALA A 297 2.23 16.67 5.10
CA ALA A 297 1.41 15.58 5.59
C ALA A 297 0.92 15.83 7.01
N LEU A 298 1.82 16.24 7.90
CA LEU A 298 1.49 16.61 9.29
C LEU A 298 0.54 17.81 9.34
N GLU A 299 0.78 18.84 8.55
CA GLU A 299 -0.09 20.02 8.52
C GLU A 299 -1.48 19.72 7.96
N ASN A 300 -1.58 18.90 6.92
CA ASN A 300 -2.85 18.45 6.35
C ASN A 300 -3.64 17.62 7.38
N MET A 301 -2.97 16.69 8.08
CA MET A 301 -3.55 15.89 9.16
C MET A 301 -4.03 16.79 10.30
N ARG A 302 -3.17 17.71 10.78
CA ARG A 302 -3.49 18.66 11.84
C ARG A 302 -4.76 19.45 11.52
N LYS A 303 -4.83 20.05 10.34
CA LYS A 303 -6.00 20.83 9.89
C LYS A 303 -7.25 19.98 9.79
N TYR A 304 -7.13 18.79 9.23
CA TYR A 304 -8.28 17.92 9.00
C TYR A 304 -8.92 17.42 10.30
N PHE A 305 -8.11 17.03 11.27
CA PHE A 305 -8.57 16.54 12.58
C PHE A 305 -8.74 17.63 13.62
N GLY A 306 -8.42 18.89 13.31
CA GLY A 306 -8.58 20.03 14.23
C GLY A 306 -7.59 19.99 15.41
N VAL A 307 -6.39 19.47 15.20
CA VAL A 307 -5.34 19.38 16.22
C VAL A 307 -4.67 20.74 16.37
N SER A 308 -4.41 21.18 17.61
CA SER A 308 -3.65 22.42 17.85
C SER A 308 -2.18 22.28 17.46
N GLU A 309 -1.51 23.39 17.16
CA GLU A 309 -0.07 23.39 16.90
C GLU A 309 0.74 22.92 18.10
N GLU A 310 0.32 23.29 19.29
CA GLU A 310 0.94 22.85 20.54
C GLU A 310 0.91 21.33 20.67
N LYS A 311 -0.28 20.72 20.47
CA LYS A 311 -0.43 19.26 20.53
C LYS A 311 0.35 18.56 19.42
N LEU A 312 0.39 19.10 18.21
CA LEU A 312 1.21 18.55 17.14
C LEU A 312 2.70 18.56 17.51
N ASN A 313 3.20 19.68 18.04
CA ASN A 313 4.60 19.82 18.43
C ASN A 313 4.96 18.88 19.60
N GLU A 314 4.04 18.65 20.55
CA GLU A 314 4.20 17.67 21.62
C GLU A 314 4.37 16.25 21.06
N LEU A 315 3.51 15.86 20.11
CA LEU A 315 3.58 14.55 19.47
C LEU A 315 4.85 14.38 18.62
N ILE A 316 5.24 15.40 17.85
CA ILE A 316 6.50 15.37 17.10
C ILE A 316 7.68 15.19 18.06
N ALA A 317 7.72 15.94 19.16
CA ALA A 317 8.81 15.82 20.16
C ALA A 317 8.86 14.42 20.81
N LYS A 318 7.71 13.76 20.95
CA LYS A 318 7.61 12.39 21.47
C LYS A 318 8.26 11.35 20.57
N TYR A 319 8.11 11.48 19.26
CA TYR A 319 8.52 10.47 18.26
C TYR A 319 9.77 10.84 17.47
N LYS A 320 10.20 12.10 17.51
CA LYS A 320 11.43 12.53 16.83
C LYS A 320 12.64 11.90 17.51
N GLN A 321 13.34 11.06 16.76
CA GLN A 321 14.59 10.39 17.17
C GLN A 321 15.80 11.25 16.82
#